data_6f4d92da5e91ac2b971f6e000cea35f7
#
_entry.id   6f4d92da5e91ac2b971f6e000cea35f7
#
_cell.length_a   1.000
_cell.length_b   1.000
_cell.length_c   1.000
_cell.angle_alpha   90.00
_cell.angle_beta   90.00
_cell.angle_gamma   90.00
#
_symmetry.space_group_name_H-M   'P 1'
#
loop_
_entity.id
_entity.type
_entity.pdbx_description
1 polymer ?
#
loop_
_entity_poly.entity_id
_entity_poly.type
_entity_poly.pdbx_seq_one_letter_code
_entity_poly.pdbx_strand_id
1 'polypeptide(L)'
;QKEKVVNVNNSLSMSNNGASEKLEAKQTISGTKKLIGKELQGNDFKFELQKYTDSSYSTPDGEAVVTTNNEKGQFVFSDEDILTYTEPGDYYYIVKEVNDGKNHVQYDSHTFKVSIHVEKQDNALIADDPVVEGGKIEFSNEFKFEGNASLSLVGKKVLNGKKLENDEFTYGLQEYKDSEYSTKEGHEKEVTNDQKGNIQVDLSYDENDIGKHYYQLKEKNTKKKGIDYDQRIYNIIVDVQYDESKDQLVVSKTMTINGQNVDS
;
A
#
# COMPACT_ATOMS: atom_id res chain seq x y z
N GLN A 1 -43.34 -31.78 79.25
CA GLN A 1 -42.66 -31.70 77.96
C GLN A 1 -41.79 -30.41 77.92
N LYS A 2 -40.47 -30.56 77.86
CA LYS A 2 -39.56 -29.40 77.70
C LYS A 2 -39.34 -29.21 76.23
N GLU A 3 -39.68 -28.03 75.71
CA GLU A 3 -39.32 -27.58 74.36
C GLU A 3 -37.81 -27.30 74.32
N LYS A 4 -37.16 -27.91 73.36
CA LYS A 4 -35.76 -27.74 73.09
C LYS A 4 -35.61 -26.58 72.13
N VAL A 5 -35.18 -25.41 72.67
CA VAL A 5 -34.82 -24.26 71.78
C VAL A 5 -33.52 -24.57 71.13
N VAL A 6 -33.57 -24.71 69.78
CA VAL A 6 -32.39 -24.82 68.95
C VAL A 6 -31.93 -23.39 68.58
N ASN A 7 -30.84 -22.92 69.17
CA ASN A 7 -30.18 -21.71 68.79
C ASN A 7 -29.47 -22.00 67.48
N VAL A 8 -29.97 -21.49 66.37
CA VAL A 8 -29.28 -21.44 65.09
C VAL A 8 -28.50 -20.12 65.05
N ASN A 9 -27.22 -20.17 65.38
CA ASN A 9 -26.30 -19.06 65.16
C ASN A 9 -25.98 -19.00 63.66
N ASN A 10 -26.80 -18.27 62.89
CA ASN A 10 -26.47 -17.86 61.54
C ASN A 10 -25.59 -16.60 61.62
N SER A 11 -24.30 -16.76 61.68
CA SER A 11 -23.36 -15.69 61.39
C SER A 11 -23.24 -15.53 59.88
N LEU A 12 -23.93 -14.55 59.32
CA LEU A 12 -23.70 -14.05 57.98
C LEU A 12 -22.38 -13.25 58.02
N SER A 13 -21.26 -13.84 57.60
CA SER A 13 -20.07 -13.09 57.31
C SER A 13 -20.16 -12.64 55.86
N MET A 14 -20.53 -11.39 55.63
CA MET A 14 -20.33 -10.73 54.36
C MET A 14 -18.89 -10.19 54.36
N SER A 15 -17.98 -10.88 53.67
CA SER A 15 -16.72 -10.34 53.29
C SER A 15 -16.89 -9.63 51.96
N ASN A 16 -17.05 -8.33 52.01
CA ASN A 16 -16.81 -7.49 50.85
C ASN A 16 -15.28 -7.47 50.65
N ASN A 17 -14.75 -8.27 49.75
CA ASN A 17 -13.49 -8.03 49.14
C ASN A 17 -13.66 -6.81 48.23
N GLY A 18 -13.60 -5.61 48.81
CA GLY A 18 -13.47 -4.38 48.05
C GLY A 18 -12.07 -4.32 47.42
N ALA A 19 -11.86 -5.08 46.36
CA ALA A 19 -10.92 -4.63 45.35
C ALA A 19 -11.56 -3.36 44.78
N SER A 20 -11.09 -2.21 45.19
CA SER A 20 -11.40 -0.96 44.51
C SER A 20 -11.01 -1.18 43.05
N GLU A 21 -11.99 -1.35 42.17
CA GLU A 21 -11.72 -1.35 40.73
C GLU A 21 -10.99 -0.05 40.44
N LYS A 22 -9.74 -0.15 39.99
CA LYS A 22 -8.95 1.00 39.61
C LYS A 22 -9.63 1.63 38.42
N LEU A 23 -10.09 2.87 38.55
CA LEU A 23 -10.73 3.57 37.44
C LEU A 23 -9.69 3.76 36.34
N GLU A 24 -10.08 3.43 35.12
CA GLU A 24 -9.22 3.57 33.94
C GLU A 24 -10.00 4.23 32.80
N ALA A 25 -9.35 5.10 32.06
CA ALA A 25 -9.79 5.60 30.76
C ALA A 25 -8.76 5.23 29.71
N LYS A 26 -9.19 4.92 28.50
CA LYS A 26 -8.32 4.56 27.37
C LYS A 26 -8.61 5.45 26.18
N GLN A 27 -7.57 5.71 25.41
CA GLN A 27 -7.68 6.47 24.17
C GLN A 27 -6.82 5.85 23.07
N THR A 28 -7.03 6.29 21.84
CA THR A 28 -6.20 5.95 20.68
C THR A 28 -5.73 7.21 19.98
N ILE A 29 -4.55 7.16 19.37
CA ILE A 29 -4.03 8.22 18.52
C ILE A 29 -3.85 7.63 17.13
N SER A 30 -4.44 8.24 16.11
CA SER A 30 -4.40 7.75 14.74
C SER A 30 -3.87 8.80 13.76
N GLY A 31 -3.33 8.33 12.64
CA GLY A 31 -2.88 9.18 11.57
C GLY A 31 -2.92 8.48 10.22
N THR A 32 -2.47 9.20 9.21
CA THR A 32 -2.42 8.72 7.84
C THR A 32 -1.04 8.88 7.23
N LYS A 33 -0.70 7.97 6.34
CA LYS A 33 0.52 7.95 5.55
C LYS A 33 0.21 8.00 4.07
N LYS A 34 0.96 8.83 3.34
CA LYS A 34 0.99 8.86 1.87
C LYS A 34 2.40 8.56 1.38
N LEU A 35 2.49 7.85 0.28
CA LEU A 35 3.73 7.67 -0.47
C LEU A 35 3.47 8.13 -1.92
N ILE A 36 4.26 9.11 -2.37
CA ILE A 36 4.18 9.65 -3.72
C ILE A 36 5.25 8.95 -4.57
N GLY A 37 4.92 8.56 -5.80
CA GLY A 37 5.86 7.92 -6.74
C GLY A 37 5.98 6.40 -6.64
N LYS A 38 5.35 5.77 -5.64
CA LYS A 38 5.28 4.31 -5.48
C LYS A 38 4.00 3.94 -4.74
N GLU A 39 3.44 2.77 -5.03
CA GLU A 39 2.30 2.24 -4.29
C GLU A 39 2.71 1.90 -2.85
N LEU A 40 1.92 2.39 -1.88
CA LEU A 40 2.11 2.13 -0.47
C LEU A 40 1.63 0.72 -0.12
N GLN A 41 2.47 -0.03 0.60
CA GLN A 41 2.11 -1.35 1.11
C GLN A 41 1.91 -1.29 2.63
N GLY A 42 1.23 -2.30 3.18
CA GLY A 42 1.11 -2.45 4.62
C GLY A 42 2.48 -2.69 5.28
N ASN A 43 2.71 -2.05 6.42
CA ASN A 43 3.95 -2.09 7.20
C ASN A 43 5.19 -1.45 6.51
N ASP A 44 4.99 -0.64 5.49
CA ASP A 44 6.09 0.04 4.80
C ASP A 44 6.81 1.04 5.70
N PHE A 45 6.07 1.76 6.55
CA PHE A 45 6.61 2.82 7.39
C PHE A 45 6.23 2.64 8.85
N LYS A 46 7.12 3.11 9.72
CA LYS A 46 6.96 3.04 11.17
C LYS A 46 6.72 4.43 11.74
N PHE A 47 5.87 4.50 12.76
CA PHE A 47 5.54 5.72 13.47
C PHE A 47 5.79 5.51 14.96
N GLU A 48 6.34 6.51 15.61
CA GLU A 48 6.68 6.49 17.01
C GLU A 48 5.78 7.47 17.78
N LEU A 49 5.25 7.02 18.91
CA LEU A 49 4.54 7.82 19.90
C LEU A 49 5.39 7.90 21.16
N GLN A 50 5.84 9.09 21.51
CA GLN A 50 6.56 9.38 22.74
C GLN A 50 5.69 10.22 23.67
N LYS A 51 5.53 9.76 24.90
CA LYS A 51 4.89 10.54 25.98
C LYS A 51 5.88 11.53 26.59
N TYR A 52 5.38 12.65 27.09
CA TYR A 52 6.15 13.71 27.76
C TYR A 52 5.52 14.10 29.08
N THR A 53 6.35 14.60 30.00
CA THR A 53 5.93 14.95 31.35
C THR A 53 5.03 16.18 31.44
N ASP A 54 5.14 17.10 30.45
CA ASP A 54 4.41 18.37 30.46
C ASP A 54 4.28 18.97 29.04
N SER A 55 3.53 20.08 28.95
CA SER A 55 3.23 20.80 27.72
C SER A 55 4.43 21.47 27.02
N SER A 56 5.62 21.45 27.63
CA SER A 56 6.84 21.94 26.98
C SER A 56 7.42 20.93 26.00
N TYR A 57 7.01 19.65 26.11
CA TYR A 57 7.53 18.53 25.32
C TYR A 57 9.06 18.40 25.40
N SER A 58 9.64 18.71 26.55
CA SER A 58 11.10 18.71 26.72
C SER A 58 11.64 17.46 27.40
N THR A 59 10.85 16.82 28.26
CA THR A 59 11.27 15.64 29.04
C THR A 59 10.41 14.44 28.70
N PRO A 60 10.97 13.43 28.00
CA PRO A 60 10.27 12.17 27.73
C PRO A 60 9.85 11.46 29.01
N ASP A 61 8.68 10.83 28.99
CA ASP A 61 8.11 10.02 30.07
C ASP A 61 7.96 8.57 29.57
N GLY A 62 8.87 7.71 29.98
CA GLY A 62 8.91 6.29 29.60
C GLY A 62 9.44 6.04 28.19
N GLU A 63 9.29 4.81 27.74
CA GLU A 63 9.70 4.36 26.41
C GLU A 63 8.65 4.75 25.36
N ALA A 64 9.12 5.03 24.17
CA ALA A 64 8.25 5.26 23.01
C ALA A 64 7.65 3.94 22.50
N VAL A 65 6.43 4.01 21.97
CA VAL A 65 5.79 2.88 21.30
C VAL A 65 5.76 3.09 19.79
N VAL A 66 5.79 2.00 19.03
CA VAL A 66 5.87 2.02 17.57
C VAL A 66 4.70 1.27 16.96
N THR A 67 4.13 1.86 15.91
CA THR A 67 3.13 1.22 15.05
C THR A 67 3.52 1.37 13.58
N THR A 68 2.78 0.70 12.69
CA THR A 68 2.99 0.74 11.23
C THR A 68 1.71 1.08 10.49
N ASN A 69 1.83 1.52 9.23
CA ASN A 69 0.67 1.75 8.38
C ASN A 69 0.08 0.44 7.84
N ASN A 70 -1.22 0.45 7.57
CA ASN A 70 -1.87 -0.55 6.72
C ASN A 70 -1.76 -0.17 5.22
N GLU A 71 -2.28 -1.01 4.32
CA GLU A 71 -2.26 -0.79 2.86
C GLU A 71 -3.00 0.49 2.41
N LYS A 72 -3.93 1.00 3.23
CA LYS A 72 -4.65 2.27 3.00
C LYS A 72 -3.92 3.48 3.56
N GLY A 73 -2.73 3.28 4.13
CA GLY A 73 -1.95 4.33 4.78
C GLY A 73 -2.45 4.70 6.18
N GLN A 74 -3.38 4.00 6.77
CA GLN A 74 -3.85 4.29 8.12
C GLN A 74 -2.94 3.64 9.16
N PHE A 75 -2.65 4.35 10.25
CA PHE A 75 -1.98 3.81 11.42
C PHE A 75 -2.67 4.26 12.70
N VAL A 76 -2.53 3.47 13.75
CA VAL A 76 -3.14 3.73 15.04
C VAL A 76 -2.21 3.28 16.18
N PHE A 77 -2.12 4.10 17.19
CA PHE A 77 -1.57 3.74 18.50
C PHE A 77 -2.73 3.40 19.44
N SER A 78 -2.70 2.22 20.01
CA SER A 78 -3.69 1.72 20.97
C SER A 78 -3.02 0.97 22.13
N ASP A 79 -1.82 1.41 22.50
CA ASP A 79 -1.02 0.79 23.53
C ASP A 79 -1.68 0.93 24.91
N GLU A 80 -1.84 -0.19 25.62
CA GLU A 80 -2.54 -0.22 26.89
C GLU A 80 -1.75 0.45 28.02
N ASP A 81 -0.43 0.59 27.91
CA ASP A 81 0.38 1.22 28.94
C ASP A 81 0.45 2.75 28.75
N ILE A 82 0.74 3.23 27.54
CA ILE A 82 0.98 4.65 27.28
C ILE A 82 -0.31 5.47 27.06
N LEU A 83 -1.41 4.82 26.65
CA LEU A 83 -2.70 5.44 26.36
C LEU A 83 -3.83 4.96 27.31
N THR A 84 -3.45 4.42 28.48
CA THR A 84 -4.35 4.10 29.58
C THR A 84 -4.08 5.05 30.76
N TYR A 85 -5.12 5.70 31.21
CA TYR A 85 -5.06 6.75 32.24
C TYR A 85 -5.73 6.26 33.51
N THR A 86 -5.04 6.42 34.64
CA THR A 86 -5.54 6.04 35.98
C THR A 86 -5.76 7.23 36.88
N GLU A 87 -5.37 8.43 36.42
CA GLU A 87 -5.53 9.69 37.13
C GLU A 87 -6.05 10.77 36.17
N PRO A 88 -6.83 11.74 36.65
CA PRO A 88 -7.20 12.90 35.87
C PRO A 88 -5.99 13.82 35.63
N GLY A 89 -5.96 14.52 34.50
CA GLY A 89 -4.89 15.44 34.13
C GLY A 89 -4.77 15.61 32.63
N ASP A 90 -3.76 16.37 32.21
CA ASP A 90 -3.41 16.58 30.82
C ASP A 90 -2.19 15.72 30.47
N TYR A 91 -2.29 15.01 29.36
CA TYR A 91 -1.26 14.09 28.86
C TYR A 91 -0.74 14.56 27.52
N TYR A 92 0.57 14.51 27.33
CA TYR A 92 1.27 15.12 26.19
C TYR A 92 2.09 14.10 25.44
N TYR A 93 1.99 14.13 24.10
CA TYR A 93 2.65 13.19 23.22
C TYR A 93 3.21 13.87 21.99
N ILE A 94 4.29 13.31 21.44
CA ILE A 94 4.75 13.62 20.08
C ILE A 94 4.63 12.36 19.22
N VAL A 95 4.07 12.53 18.04
CA VAL A 95 4.07 11.54 16.97
C VAL A 95 5.05 11.96 15.90
N LYS A 96 5.93 11.06 15.51
CA LYS A 96 6.88 11.25 14.40
C LYS A 96 6.99 9.99 13.56
N GLU A 97 7.43 10.13 12.31
CA GLU A 97 7.82 9.01 11.47
C GLU A 97 9.24 8.56 11.81
N VAL A 98 9.48 7.26 11.77
CA VAL A 98 10.81 6.68 11.94
C VAL A 98 11.49 6.61 10.58
N ASN A 99 12.59 7.34 10.41
CA ASN A 99 13.44 7.22 9.24
C ASN A 99 14.35 6.00 9.40
N ASP A 100 14.01 4.90 8.77
CA ASP A 100 14.78 3.64 8.76
C ASP A 100 15.70 3.50 7.54
N GLY A 101 15.85 4.57 6.74
CA GLY A 101 16.85 4.66 5.67
C GLY A 101 16.50 3.88 4.40
N LYS A 102 15.21 3.77 4.04
CA LYS A 102 14.80 3.15 2.78
C LYS A 102 15.39 3.89 1.59
N ASN A 103 15.91 3.13 0.62
CA ASN A 103 16.46 3.68 -0.61
C ASN A 103 15.41 4.50 -1.38
N HIS A 104 15.85 5.62 -1.96
CA HIS A 104 15.04 6.52 -2.78
C HIS A 104 13.83 7.14 -2.08
N VAL A 105 13.69 6.99 -0.75
CA VAL A 105 12.62 7.60 0.01
C VAL A 105 13.09 8.88 0.67
N GLN A 106 12.46 9.98 0.31
CA GLN A 106 12.54 11.22 1.06
C GLN A 106 11.47 11.19 2.15
N TYR A 107 11.93 11.07 3.41
CA TYR A 107 11.04 10.98 4.57
C TYR A 107 10.46 12.33 4.96
N ASP A 108 9.23 12.29 5.44
CA ASP A 108 8.59 13.41 6.10
C ASP A 108 9.28 13.67 7.45
N SER A 109 9.66 14.90 7.72
CA SER A 109 10.33 15.29 8.96
C SER A 109 9.42 15.99 9.98
N HIS A 110 8.11 16.09 9.67
CA HIS A 110 7.16 16.69 10.61
C HIS A 110 7.05 15.88 11.89
N THR A 111 6.75 16.60 12.97
CA THR A 111 6.37 16.04 14.26
C THR A 111 5.04 16.63 14.67
N PHE A 112 4.17 15.84 15.26
CA PHE A 112 2.86 16.27 15.70
C PHE A 112 2.77 16.20 17.21
N LYS A 113 2.46 17.35 17.83
CA LYS A 113 2.16 17.44 19.25
C LYS A 113 0.70 17.10 19.48
N VAL A 114 0.46 16.21 20.43
CA VAL A 114 -0.88 15.72 20.77
C VAL A 114 -1.08 15.89 22.26
N SER A 115 -2.25 16.36 22.66
CA SER A 115 -2.67 16.40 24.06
C SER A 115 -3.99 15.67 24.25
N ILE A 116 -4.14 15.03 25.40
CA ILE A 116 -5.36 14.35 25.83
C ILE A 116 -5.69 14.82 27.23
N HIS A 117 -6.89 15.37 27.41
CA HIS A 117 -7.42 15.73 28.71
C HIS A 117 -8.19 14.56 29.32
N VAL A 118 -7.93 14.27 30.57
CA VAL A 118 -8.64 13.23 31.33
C VAL A 118 -9.26 13.86 32.56
N GLU A 119 -10.56 13.74 32.71
CA GLU A 119 -11.28 14.23 33.86
C GLU A 119 -11.95 13.10 34.63
N LYS A 120 -12.25 13.35 35.89
CA LYS A 120 -13.05 12.45 36.71
C LYS A 120 -14.47 12.97 36.78
N GLN A 121 -15.40 12.17 36.26
CA GLN A 121 -16.84 12.40 36.37
C GLN A 121 -17.47 11.31 37.24
N ASP A 122 -18.02 11.68 38.37
CA ASP A 122 -18.58 10.75 39.36
C ASP A 122 -17.58 9.63 39.74
N ASN A 123 -17.86 8.40 39.33
CA ASN A 123 -17.04 7.23 39.59
C ASN A 123 -16.34 6.69 38.32
N ALA A 124 -16.13 7.52 37.32
CA ALA A 124 -15.42 7.17 36.09
C ALA A 124 -14.31 8.17 35.76
N LEU A 125 -13.30 7.71 35.06
CA LEU A 125 -12.37 8.56 34.33
C LEU A 125 -12.84 8.64 32.87
N ILE A 126 -12.85 9.84 32.31
CA ILE A 126 -13.21 10.11 30.91
C ILE A 126 -12.02 10.78 30.26
N ALA A 127 -11.53 10.19 29.18
CA ALA A 127 -10.49 10.79 28.34
C ALA A 127 -11.16 11.42 27.11
N ASP A 128 -10.88 12.69 26.91
CA ASP A 128 -11.31 13.42 25.72
C ASP A 128 -10.63 12.89 24.45
N ASP A 129 -11.19 13.21 23.28
CA ASP A 129 -10.55 12.94 22.02
C ASP A 129 -9.20 13.65 21.92
N PRO A 130 -8.18 13.04 21.28
CA PRO A 130 -6.88 13.64 21.11
C PRO A 130 -6.93 14.98 20.37
N VAL A 131 -6.33 16.01 20.92
CA VAL A 131 -6.15 17.32 20.28
C VAL A 131 -4.77 17.35 19.64
N VAL A 132 -4.74 17.47 18.30
CA VAL A 132 -3.51 17.54 17.51
C VAL A 132 -3.20 19.00 17.16
N GLU A 133 -2.02 19.50 17.52
CA GLU A 133 -1.57 20.81 17.07
C GLU A 133 -1.42 20.83 15.54
N GLY A 134 -2.16 21.73 14.87
CA GLY A 134 -2.23 21.77 13.40
C GLY A 134 -3.33 20.93 12.76
N GLY A 135 -4.13 20.20 13.55
CA GLY A 135 -5.38 19.54 13.12
C GLY A 135 -5.32 18.03 13.06
N LYS A 136 -4.59 17.42 12.16
CA LYS A 136 -4.52 15.96 12.02
C LYS A 136 -3.11 15.47 11.74
N ILE A 137 -2.84 14.22 12.08
CA ILE A 137 -1.56 13.57 11.85
C ILE A 137 -1.56 13.00 10.41
N GLU A 138 -0.74 13.57 9.56
CA GLU A 138 -0.55 13.11 8.17
C GLU A 138 0.92 13.22 7.79
N PHE A 139 1.54 12.10 7.41
CA PHE A 139 2.91 12.04 6.90
C PHE A 139 2.89 11.75 5.41
N SER A 140 3.74 12.43 4.64
CA SER A 140 3.87 12.26 3.19
C SER A 140 5.32 12.08 2.80
N ASN A 141 5.69 10.88 2.35
CA ASN A 141 7.01 10.61 1.79
C ASN A 141 6.95 10.65 0.27
N GLU A 142 8.10 10.89 -0.34
CA GLU A 142 8.27 10.86 -1.78
C GLU A 142 9.32 9.81 -2.15
N PHE A 143 8.93 8.88 -3.02
CA PHE A 143 9.85 7.92 -3.63
C PHE A 143 10.42 8.54 -4.91
N LYS A 144 11.73 8.73 -4.96
CA LYS A 144 12.47 9.32 -6.07
C LYS A 144 13.51 8.34 -6.59
N PHE A 145 13.08 7.45 -7.43
CA PHE A 145 13.96 6.56 -8.16
C PHE A 145 14.11 7.08 -9.60
N GLU A 146 15.31 7.05 -10.14
CA GLU A 146 15.58 7.31 -11.55
C GLU A 146 16.15 6.04 -12.16
N GLY A 147 15.52 5.54 -13.21
CA GLY A 147 15.98 4.33 -13.87
C GLY A 147 15.14 4.00 -15.09
N ASN A 148 15.63 3.06 -15.87
CA ASN A 148 14.92 2.57 -17.04
C ASN A 148 15.02 1.05 -17.16
N ALA A 149 14.08 0.48 -17.90
CA ALA A 149 14.04 -0.92 -18.26
C ALA A 149 13.52 -1.07 -19.69
N SER A 150 13.83 -2.17 -20.33
CA SER A 150 13.35 -2.46 -21.68
C SER A 150 12.86 -3.90 -21.81
N LEU A 151 11.94 -4.09 -22.72
CA LEU A 151 11.36 -5.39 -23.06
C LEU A 151 11.24 -5.50 -24.58
N SER A 152 11.68 -6.61 -25.16
CA SER A 152 11.41 -6.95 -26.55
C SER A 152 10.25 -7.94 -26.66
N LEU A 153 9.21 -7.56 -27.37
CA LEU A 153 8.17 -8.48 -27.83
C LEU A 153 8.64 -9.10 -29.15
N VAL A 154 8.79 -10.41 -29.16
CA VAL A 154 9.23 -11.15 -30.35
C VAL A 154 8.15 -12.10 -30.84
N GLY A 155 8.01 -12.21 -32.15
CA GLY A 155 7.02 -13.07 -32.78
C GLY A 155 7.56 -13.69 -34.06
N LYS A 156 6.78 -14.60 -34.65
CA LYS A 156 7.12 -15.30 -35.86
C LYS A 156 5.97 -15.28 -36.87
N LYS A 157 6.22 -14.73 -38.05
CA LYS A 157 5.33 -14.88 -39.22
C LYS A 157 5.67 -16.14 -39.97
N VAL A 158 4.66 -16.92 -40.29
CA VAL A 158 4.73 -18.05 -41.22
C VAL A 158 3.80 -17.74 -42.39
N LEU A 159 4.32 -17.86 -43.62
CA LEU A 159 3.55 -17.74 -44.84
C LEU A 159 3.61 -19.07 -45.57
N ASN A 160 2.45 -19.72 -45.72
CA ASN A 160 2.34 -20.98 -46.42
C ASN A 160 2.17 -20.75 -47.92
N GLY A 161 2.82 -21.57 -48.76
CA GLY A 161 2.64 -21.58 -50.23
C GLY A 161 3.46 -20.55 -51.00
N LYS A 162 4.17 -19.64 -50.32
CA LYS A 162 5.03 -18.62 -50.95
C LYS A 162 6.22 -18.30 -50.02
N LYS A 163 7.35 -17.90 -50.62
CA LYS A 163 8.48 -17.38 -49.89
C LYS A 163 8.11 -16.02 -49.27
N LEU A 164 8.46 -15.84 -47.99
CA LEU A 164 8.27 -14.59 -47.27
C LEU A 164 9.38 -13.59 -47.62
N GLU A 165 8.99 -12.33 -47.85
CA GLU A 165 9.91 -11.22 -48.11
C GLU A 165 9.97 -10.29 -46.91
N ASN A 166 11.05 -9.41 -46.86
CA ASN A 166 11.13 -8.36 -45.86
C ASN A 166 9.94 -7.42 -46.00
N ASP A 167 9.47 -6.89 -44.83
CA ASP A 167 8.42 -5.87 -44.77
C ASP A 167 7.13 -6.27 -45.52
N GLU A 168 6.91 -7.57 -45.69
CA GLU A 168 5.74 -8.05 -46.43
C GLU A 168 4.43 -7.92 -45.68
N PHE A 169 4.48 -8.07 -44.34
CA PHE A 169 3.32 -7.98 -43.44
C PHE A 169 3.57 -6.96 -42.36
N THR A 170 2.54 -6.20 -42.02
CA THR A 170 2.57 -5.14 -41.01
C THR A 170 1.74 -5.55 -39.81
N TYR A 171 2.25 -5.25 -38.63
CA TYR A 171 1.63 -5.51 -37.33
C TYR A 171 1.44 -4.19 -36.61
N GLY A 172 0.31 -4.04 -35.93
CA GLY A 172 0.04 -2.88 -35.08
C GLY A 172 0.05 -3.27 -33.59
N LEU A 173 0.87 -2.59 -32.82
CA LEU A 173 0.87 -2.63 -31.36
C LEU A 173 0.17 -1.38 -30.85
N GLN A 174 -1.00 -1.53 -30.23
CA GLN A 174 -1.77 -0.45 -29.62
C GLN A 174 -1.76 -0.60 -28.12
N GLU A 175 -1.45 0.49 -27.41
CA GLU A 175 -1.57 0.58 -25.96
C GLU A 175 -2.99 1.00 -25.55
N TYR A 176 -3.42 0.53 -24.37
CA TYR A 176 -4.74 0.81 -23.78
C TYR A 176 -4.60 1.18 -22.31
N LYS A 177 -5.53 2.00 -21.83
CA LYS A 177 -5.55 2.48 -20.43
C LYS A 177 -6.04 1.44 -19.42
N ASP A 178 -6.69 0.39 -19.91
CA ASP A 178 -7.43 -0.55 -19.07
C ASP A 178 -7.29 -2.00 -19.55
N SER A 179 -7.51 -2.94 -18.62
CA SER A 179 -7.41 -4.39 -18.85
C SER A 179 -8.48 -4.95 -19.79
N GLU A 180 -9.55 -4.20 -20.02
CA GLU A 180 -10.63 -4.54 -20.95
C GLU A 180 -10.32 -4.11 -22.37
N TYR A 181 -9.19 -3.41 -22.59
CA TYR A 181 -8.77 -2.87 -23.89
C TYR A 181 -9.82 -1.97 -24.53
N SER A 182 -10.50 -1.17 -23.71
CA SER A 182 -11.64 -0.34 -24.13
C SER A 182 -11.20 1.06 -24.58
N THR A 183 -10.19 1.63 -23.96
CA THR A 183 -9.74 3.00 -24.21
C THR A 183 -8.29 3.00 -24.69
N LYS A 184 -8.07 3.40 -25.95
CA LYS A 184 -6.73 3.52 -26.53
C LYS A 184 -5.90 4.58 -25.83
N GLU A 185 -4.60 4.30 -25.67
CA GLU A 185 -3.59 5.26 -25.22
C GLU A 185 -2.53 5.45 -26.31
N GLY A 186 -2.17 6.70 -26.55
CA GLY A 186 -1.16 7.04 -27.55
C GLY A 186 -1.49 6.61 -28.97
N HIS A 187 -0.46 6.48 -29.78
CA HIS A 187 -0.52 6.06 -31.18
C HIS A 187 -0.12 4.60 -31.34
N GLU A 188 -0.77 3.90 -32.27
CA GLU A 188 -0.39 2.54 -32.65
C GLU A 188 1.05 2.53 -33.23
N LYS A 189 1.90 1.67 -32.69
CA LYS A 189 3.25 1.42 -33.22
C LYS A 189 3.18 0.31 -34.27
N GLU A 190 3.68 0.60 -35.46
CA GLU A 190 3.73 -0.38 -36.55
C GLU A 190 5.12 -1.02 -36.65
N VAL A 191 5.14 -2.33 -36.89
CA VAL A 191 6.34 -3.11 -37.19
C VAL A 191 6.07 -4.09 -38.30
N THR A 192 7.13 -4.55 -38.95
CA THR A 192 7.06 -5.49 -40.07
C THR A 192 7.90 -6.74 -39.78
N ASN A 193 7.73 -7.78 -40.61
CA ASN A 193 8.53 -8.98 -40.54
C ASN A 193 9.84 -8.86 -41.35
N ASP A 194 10.88 -9.59 -40.96
CA ASP A 194 12.04 -9.85 -41.80
C ASP A 194 11.79 -11.07 -42.74
N GLN A 195 12.73 -11.37 -43.64
CA GLN A 195 12.66 -12.51 -44.56
C GLN A 195 12.57 -13.88 -43.85
N LYS A 196 13.04 -13.96 -42.60
CA LYS A 196 12.94 -15.17 -41.79
C LYS A 196 11.62 -15.24 -41.04
N GLY A 197 10.77 -14.21 -41.13
CA GLY A 197 9.50 -14.08 -40.47
C GLY A 197 9.62 -13.53 -39.04
N ASN A 198 10.77 -13.06 -38.61
CA ASN A 198 10.88 -12.48 -37.27
C ASN A 198 10.16 -11.13 -37.21
N ILE A 199 9.45 -10.92 -36.13
CA ILE A 199 8.77 -9.68 -35.77
C ILE A 199 9.31 -9.26 -34.41
N GLN A 200 9.73 -8.02 -34.25
CA GLN A 200 10.23 -7.51 -32.98
C GLN A 200 9.70 -6.11 -32.71
N VAL A 201 9.21 -5.91 -31.48
CA VAL A 201 8.83 -4.60 -30.97
C VAL A 201 9.58 -4.37 -29.68
N ASP A 202 10.41 -3.33 -29.64
CA ASP A 202 11.11 -2.93 -28.44
C ASP A 202 10.31 -1.86 -27.70
N LEU A 203 10.11 -2.09 -26.40
CA LEU A 203 9.44 -1.21 -25.45
C LEU A 203 10.45 -0.75 -24.42
N SER A 204 10.39 0.52 -24.05
CA SER A 204 11.24 1.13 -23.02
C SER A 204 10.37 1.81 -21.98
N TYR A 205 10.75 1.70 -20.75
CA TYR A 205 10.04 2.22 -19.58
C TYR A 205 11.01 2.97 -18.67
N ASP A 206 10.52 4.02 -18.04
CA ASP A 206 11.24 4.73 -16.98
C ASP A 206 10.50 4.64 -15.65
N GLU A 207 10.94 5.38 -14.65
CA GLU A 207 10.34 5.39 -13.31
C GLU A 207 8.90 5.89 -13.29
N ASN A 208 8.46 6.65 -14.29
CA ASN A 208 7.09 7.14 -14.39
C ASN A 208 6.13 6.09 -14.96
N ASP A 209 6.69 5.01 -15.50
CA ASP A 209 5.94 3.90 -16.09
C ASP A 209 5.70 2.75 -15.10
N ILE A 210 6.05 2.92 -13.81
CA ILE A 210 5.78 1.88 -12.80
C ILE A 210 4.29 1.58 -12.75
N GLY A 211 3.93 0.32 -13.02
CA GLY A 211 2.55 -0.15 -13.09
C GLY A 211 2.32 -1.14 -14.23
N LYS A 212 1.03 -1.37 -14.52
CA LYS A 212 0.62 -2.28 -15.59
C LYS A 212 0.27 -1.51 -16.85
N HIS A 213 0.83 -1.97 -17.97
CA HIS A 213 0.58 -1.48 -19.31
C HIS A 213 -0.14 -2.56 -20.12
N TYR A 214 -1.14 -2.18 -20.88
CA TYR A 214 -2.02 -3.09 -21.59
C TYR A 214 -1.88 -2.87 -23.09
N TYR A 215 -1.50 -3.90 -23.84
CA TYR A 215 -1.28 -3.81 -25.29
C TYR A 215 -2.08 -4.86 -26.04
N GLN A 216 -2.50 -4.51 -27.25
CA GLN A 216 -2.94 -5.48 -28.24
C GLN A 216 -2.00 -5.45 -29.45
N LEU A 217 -1.52 -6.64 -29.86
CA LEU A 217 -0.76 -6.84 -31.09
C LEU A 217 -1.61 -7.63 -32.06
N LYS A 218 -1.71 -7.14 -33.30
CA LYS A 218 -2.45 -7.79 -34.39
C LYS A 218 -1.83 -7.54 -35.75
N GLU A 219 -2.02 -8.50 -36.68
CA GLU A 219 -1.65 -8.32 -38.08
C GLU A 219 -2.62 -7.34 -38.76
N LYS A 220 -2.09 -6.43 -39.59
CA LYS A 220 -2.88 -5.47 -40.35
C LYS A 220 -3.26 -6.07 -41.71
N ASN A 221 -4.56 -6.10 -42.03
CA ASN A 221 -5.03 -6.53 -43.33
C ASN A 221 -4.79 -5.41 -44.36
N THR A 222 -3.72 -5.54 -45.16
CA THR A 222 -3.38 -4.62 -46.24
C THR A 222 -4.03 -4.99 -47.58
N LYS A 223 -4.98 -5.93 -47.57
CA LYS A 223 -5.79 -6.34 -48.74
C LYS A 223 -4.96 -6.89 -49.92
N LYS A 224 -3.82 -7.53 -49.66
CA LYS A 224 -3.07 -8.23 -50.71
C LYS A 224 -3.86 -9.39 -51.29
N LYS A 225 -3.90 -9.46 -52.63
CA LYS A 225 -4.67 -10.50 -53.34
C LYS A 225 -4.09 -11.90 -53.04
N GLY A 226 -4.96 -12.83 -52.69
CA GLY A 226 -4.60 -14.22 -52.46
C GLY A 226 -3.95 -14.49 -51.09
N ILE A 227 -4.06 -13.53 -50.14
CA ILE A 227 -3.58 -13.69 -48.79
C ILE A 227 -4.75 -13.75 -47.82
N ASP A 228 -4.79 -14.81 -47.03
CA ASP A 228 -5.61 -14.90 -45.82
C ASP A 228 -4.80 -14.40 -44.60
N TYR A 229 -5.26 -13.30 -44.03
CA TYR A 229 -4.57 -12.67 -42.92
C TYR A 229 -4.92 -13.33 -41.61
N ASP A 230 -3.93 -13.38 -40.68
CA ASP A 230 -4.14 -13.85 -39.33
C ASP A 230 -5.08 -12.89 -38.56
N GLN A 231 -6.16 -13.44 -38.00
CA GLN A 231 -7.18 -12.67 -37.29
C GLN A 231 -6.95 -12.68 -35.75
N ARG A 232 -5.90 -13.37 -35.28
CA ARG A 232 -5.62 -13.46 -33.85
C ARG A 232 -5.22 -12.09 -33.30
N ILE A 233 -5.70 -11.82 -32.08
CA ILE A 233 -5.33 -10.65 -31.28
C ILE A 233 -4.57 -11.17 -30.07
N TYR A 234 -3.35 -10.70 -29.90
CA TYR A 234 -2.53 -10.97 -28.73
C TYR A 234 -2.75 -9.85 -27.73
N ASN A 235 -3.35 -10.19 -26.58
CA ASN A 235 -3.45 -9.30 -25.45
C ASN A 235 -2.20 -9.46 -24.59
N ILE A 236 -1.51 -8.35 -24.33
CA ILE A 236 -0.22 -8.35 -23.64
C ILE A 236 -0.34 -7.41 -22.45
N ILE A 237 -0.02 -7.92 -21.27
CA ILE A 237 0.13 -7.11 -20.05
C ILE A 237 1.60 -7.06 -19.74
N VAL A 238 2.14 -5.85 -19.67
CA VAL A 238 3.50 -5.58 -19.21
C VAL A 238 3.40 -4.99 -17.81
N ASP A 239 4.12 -5.58 -16.86
CA ASP A 239 4.17 -5.11 -15.47
C ASP A 239 5.57 -4.57 -15.20
N VAL A 240 5.64 -3.26 -14.95
CA VAL A 240 6.87 -2.53 -14.63
C VAL A 240 6.91 -2.30 -13.14
N GLN A 241 7.94 -2.80 -12.46
CA GLN A 241 8.06 -2.70 -11.01
C GLN A 241 9.47 -2.26 -10.61
N TYR A 242 9.56 -1.58 -9.47
CA TYR A 242 10.84 -1.34 -8.80
C TYR A 242 11.19 -2.54 -7.92
N ASP A 243 12.33 -3.16 -8.17
CA ASP A 243 12.89 -4.26 -7.37
C ASP A 243 13.86 -3.66 -6.33
N GLU A 244 13.42 -3.57 -5.08
CA GLU A 244 14.23 -3.03 -3.98
C GLU A 244 15.52 -3.81 -3.74
N SER A 245 15.50 -5.13 -3.99
CA SER A 245 16.67 -5.99 -3.76
C SER A 245 17.79 -5.76 -4.76
N LYS A 246 17.43 -5.30 -5.96
CA LYS A 246 18.35 -5.06 -7.06
C LYS A 246 18.57 -3.56 -7.35
N ASP A 247 17.77 -2.72 -6.69
CA ASP A 247 17.77 -1.27 -6.90
C ASP A 247 17.60 -0.89 -8.39
N GLN A 248 16.61 -1.49 -9.06
CA GLN A 248 16.36 -1.30 -10.49
C GLN A 248 14.91 -1.52 -10.87
N LEU A 249 14.49 -1.00 -12.04
CA LEU A 249 13.24 -1.40 -12.65
C LEU A 249 13.36 -2.83 -13.21
N VAL A 250 12.32 -3.60 -13.02
CA VAL A 250 12.14 -4.93 -13.62
C VAL A 250 10.86 -4.93 -14.42
N VAL A 251 10.88 -5.62 -15.55
CA VAL A 251 9.75 -5.73 -16.47
C VAL A 251 9.39 -7.19 -16.67
N SER A 252 8.14 -7.50 -16.51
CA SER A 252 7.58 -8.82 -16.85
C SER A 252 6.43 -8.68 -17.83
N LYS A 253 6.14 -9.76 -18.58
CA LYS A 253 5.01 -9.78 -19.52
C LYS A 253 4.16 -11.02 -19.36
N THR A 254 2.87 -10.89 -19.64
CA THR A 254 1.92 -11.99 -19.80
C THR A 254 1.20 -11.81 -21.13
N MET A 255 1.06 -12.87 -21.90
CA MET A 255 0.36 -12.84 -23.18
C MET A 255 -0.79 -13.82 -23.21
N THR A 256 -1.91 -13.40 -23.79
CA THR A 256 -3.06 -14.25 -24.05
C THR A 256 -3.51 -14.12 -25.50
N ILE A 257 -3.97 -15.23 -26.08
CA ILE A 257 -4.67 -15.23 -27.38
C ILE A 257 -6.11 -15.69 -27.11
N ASN A 258 -7.10 -14.89 -27.51
CA ASN A 258 -8.52 -15.23 -27.30
C ASN A 258 -8.82 -15.63 -25.84
N GLY A 259 -8.15 -14.97 -24.87
CA GLY A 259 -8.32 -15.23 -23.44
C GLY A 259 -7.58 -16.45 -22.89
N GLN A 260 -6.80 -17.17 -23.69
CA GLN A 260 -5.96 -18.28 -23.24
C GLN A 260 -4.49 -17.86 -23.14
N ASN A 261 -3.82 -18.24 -22.04
CA ASN A 261 -2.39 -17.97 -21.88
C ASN A 261 -1.59 -18.65 -22.98
N VAL A 262 -0.60 -17.95 -23.50
CA VAL A 262 0.40 -18.48 -24.44
C VAL A 262 1.75 -18.45 -23.78
N ASP A 263 2.42 -19.58 -23.78
CA ASP A 263 3.82 -19.66 -23.35
C ASP A 263 4.69 -18.87 -24.33
N SER A 264 5.53 -18.02 -23.79
CA SER A 264 6.42 -17.10 -24.51
C SER A 264 7.69 -17.79 -25.01
#